data_96037ee4079955ac145b32c6ff7cf62e
#
_entry.id   96037ee4079955ac145b32c6ff7cf62e
#
_cell.length_a   1.000
_cell.length_b   1.000
_cell.length_c   1.000
_cell.angle_alpha   90.00
_cell.angle_beta   90.00
_cell.angle_gamma   90.00
#
_symmetry.space_group_name_H-M   'P 1'
#
loop_
_entity.id
_entity.type
_entity.pdbx_description
1 polymer ?
#
loop_
_entity_poly.entity_id
_entity_poly.type
_entity_poly.pdbx_seq_one_letter_code
_entity_poly.pdbx_strand_id
1 'polypeptide(L)'
;TEAIAAYPYVDRLACEFHTEITEHLMDHDAVMQPRFSADREDWVQQVVAEGRAICIMPERSIVVQGIVTRPVQGISLARELVFVTVSGSGTPLEIRKIAQLAARYGWP
;
A
#
# COMPACT_ATOMS: atom_id res chain seq x y z
N THR A 1 3.64 -16.70 7.87
CA THR A 1 4.65 -15.60 7.95
C THR A 1 6.04 -16.11 7.58
N GLU A 2 6.50 -17.24 8.13
CA GLU A 2 7.82 -17.84 7.78
C GLU A 2 8.01 -18.08 6.28
N ALA A 3 6.97 -18.49 5.56
CA ALA A 3 7.03 -18.72 4.12
C ALA A 3 7.39 -17.44 3.32
N ILE A 4 7.11 -16.27 3.85
CA ILE A 4 7.38 -14.98 3.18
C ILE A 4 8.89 -14.74 3.08
N ALA A 5 9.66 -15.08 4.13
CA ALA A 5 11.12 -14.86 4.18
C ALA A 5 11.90 -15.66 3.13
N ALA A 6 11.29 -16.71 2.56
CA ALA A 6 11.90 -17.54 1.53
C ALA A 6 11.92 -16.90 0.13
N TYR A 7 11.15 -15.81 -0.07
CA TYR A 7 11.02 -15.17 -1.37
C TYR A 7 11.81 -13.86 -1.45
N PRO A 8 12.34 -13.50 -2.64
CA PRO A 8 12.87 -12.16 -2.87
C PRO A 8 11.84 -11.11 -2.55
N TYR A 9 12.23 -10.06 -1.85
CA TYR A 9 11.33 -8.99 -1.41
C TYR A 9 11.68 -7.65 -2.06
N VAL A 10 10.65 -6.89 -2.39
CA VAL A 10 10.77 -5.50 -2.81
C VAL A 10 10.32 -4.61 -1.66
N ASP A 11 11.22 -3.74 -1.19
CA ASP A 11 10.93 -2.76 -0.17
C ASP A 11 10.33 -1.48 -0.76
N ARG A 12 9.21 -1.05 -0.17
CA ARG A 12 8.52 0.20 -0.52
C ARG A 12 9.02 1.30 0.40
N LEU A 13 9.95 2.12 -0.10
CA LEU A 13 10.59 3.18 0.68
C LEU A 13 9.61 4.24 1.22
N ALA A 14 8.50 4.45 0.53
CA ALA A 14 7.45 5.41 0.94
C ALA A 14 6.25 4.73 1.64
N CYS A 15 6.47 3.60 2.31
CA CYS A 15 5.41 2.88 3.02
C CYS A 15 5.14 3.51 4.40
N GLU A 16 3.92 3.99 4.62
CA GLU A 16 3.48 4.57 5.90
C GLU A 16 3.47 3.56 7.05
N PHE A 17 3.38 2.28 6.76
CA PHE A 17 3.35 1.18 7.74
C PHE A 17 4.67 0.39 7.78
N HIS A 18 5.75 0.97 7.31
CA HIS A 18 7.03 0.25 7.21
C HIS A 18 7.50 -0.28 8.58
N THR A 19 7.38 0.53 9.62
CA THR A 19 7.79 0.16 10.98
C THR A 19 6.94 -0.97 11.52
N GLU A 20 5.61 -0.85 11.46
CA GLU A 20 4.67 -1.85 11.97
C GLU A 20 4.80 -3.19 11.25
N ILE A 21 5.00 -3.16 9.94
CA ILE A 21 5.23 -4.37 9.14
C ILE A 21 6.55 -5.03 9.54
N THR A 22 7.61 -4.24 9.67
CA THR A 22 8.94 -4.75 10.01
C THR A 22 8.96 -5.38 11.40
N GLU A 23 8.38 -4.72 12.39
CA GLU A 23 8.25 -5.24 13.76
C GLU A 23 7.44 -6.54 13.78
N HIS A 24 6.30 -6.59 13.10
CA HIS A 24 5.49 -7.80 13.01
C HIS A 24 6.26 -8.98 12.39
N LEU A 25 7.03 -8.73 11.34
CA LEU A 25 7.81 -9.76 10.68
C LEU A 25 8.96 -10.26 11.58
N MET A 26 9.62 -9.36 12.30
CA MET A 26 10.67 -9.71 13.27
C MET A 26 10.13 -10.56 14.42
N ASP A 27 8.95 -10.24 14.95
CA ASP A 27 8.30 -11.01 16.02
C ASP A 27 7.96 -12.45 15.60
N HIS A 28 7.92 -12.73 14.31
CA HIS A 28 7.64 -14.04 13.74
C HIS A 28 8.86 -14.66 13.05
N ASP A 29 10.07 -14.24 13.41
CA ASP A 29 11.35 -14.72 12.84
C ASP A 29 11.41 -14.62 11.31
N ALA A 30 10.61 -13.74 10.71
CA ALA A 30 10.55 -13.53 9.27
C ALA A 30 11.34 -12.28 8.86
N VAL A 31 12.66 -12.33 9.01
CA VAL A 31 13.53 -11.23 8.59
C VAL A 31 13.58 -11.17 7.07
N MET A 32 12.97 -10.13 6.51
CA MET A 32 12.98 -9.89 5.07
C MET A 32 14.25 -9.14 4.67
N GLN A 33 14.96 -9.71 3.70
CA GLN A 33 16.09 -9.01 3.06
C GLN A 33 15.64 -8.47 1.71
N PRO A 34 15.48 -7.14 1.57
CA PRO A 34 15.06 -6.58 0.30
C PRO A 34 16.13 -6.76 -0.77
N ARG A 35 15.76 -7.33 -1.90
CA ARG A 35 16.60 -7.40 -3.11
C ARG A 35 16.47 -6.15 -3.98
N PHE A 36 15.34 -5.48 -3.85
CA PHE A 36 15.00 -4.27 -4.58
C PHE A 36 14.37 -3.29 -3.60
N SER A 37 14.59 -2.01 -3.82
CA SER A 37 13.94 -0.94 -3.08
C SER A 37 13.52 0.15 -4.06
N ALA A 38 12.32 0.66 -3.92
CA ALA A 38 11.81 1.75 -4.75
C ALA A 38 10.80 2.60 -3.98
N ASP A 39 10.75 3.86 -4.31
CA ASP A 39 9.76 4.84 -3.84
C ASP A 39 8.54 4.93 -4.77
N ARG A 40 8.62 4.35 -5.96
CA ARG A 40 7.56 4.33 -6.95
C ARG A 40 6.75 3.03 -6.89
N GLU A 41 5.48 3.16 -6.56
CA GLU A 41 4.54 2.03 -6.46
C GLU A 41 4.38 1.25 -7.77
N ASP A 42 4.36 1.93 -8.90
CA ASP A 42 4.22 1.31 -10.22
C ASP A 42 5.43 0.43 -10.57
N TRP A 43 6.64 0.84 -10.20
CA TRP A 43 7.84 0.03 -10.39
C TRP A 43 7.87 -1.19 -9.47
N VAL A 44 7.50 -1.02 -8.20
CA VAL A 44 7.36 -2.14 -7.27
C VAL A 44 6.39 -3.17 -7.82
N GLN A 45 5.23 -2.75 -8.28
CA GLN A 45 4.22 -3.64 -8.82
C GLN A 45 4.68 -4.35 -10.11
N GLN A 46 5.46 -3.67 -10.96
CA GLN A 46 6.01 -4.28 -12.16
C GLN A 46 6.98 -5.43 -11.83
N VAL A 47 7.88 -5.23 -10.86
CA VAL A 47 8.81 -6.29 -10.40
C VAL A 47 8.05 -7.50 -9.85
N VAL A 48 6.95 -7.27 -9.14
CA VAL A 48 6.09 -8.34 -8.62
C VAL A 48 5.33 -9.04 -9.75
N ALA A 49 4.77 -8.30 -10.70
CA ALA A 49 4.04 -8.85 -11.84
C ALA A 49 4.94 -9.73 -12.73
N GLU A 50 6.23 -9.41 -12.82
CA GLU A 50 7.24 -10.23 -13.51
C GLU A 50 7.64 -11.50 -12.72
N GLY A 51 7.07 -11.73 -11.55
CA GLY A 51 7.38 -12.88 -10.70
C GLY A 51 8.78 -12.85 -10.06
N ARG A 52 9.42 -11.69 -10.01
CA ARG A 52 10.80 -11.54 -9.52
C ARG A 52 10.92 -11.33 -8.01
N ALA A 53 9.85 -10.87 -7.38
CA ALA A 53 9.80 -10.62 -5.95
C ALA A 53 8.35 -10.61 -5.45
N ILE A 54 8.20 -10.61 -4.13
CA ILE A 54 6.96 -10.31 -3.43
C ILE A 54 7.04 -8.93 -2.77
N CYS A 55 5.89 -8.36 -2.45
CA CYS A 55 5.80 -7.10 -1.73
C CYS A 55 4.58 -7.09 -0.81
N ILE A 56 4.67 -6.41 0.32
CA ILE A 56 3.53 -6.12 1.19
C ILE A 56 3.00 -4.74 0.83
N MET A 57 1.72 -4.66 0.45
CA MET A 57 1.08 -3.40 0.06
C MET A 57 -0.41 -3.43 0.35
N PRO A 58 -1.08 -2.27 0.40
CA PRO A 58 -2.53 -2.22 0.51
C PRO A 58 -3.18 -2.91 -0.69
N GLU A 59 -4.13 -3.80 -0.42
CA GLU A 59 -4.81 -4.60 -1.45
C GLU A 59 -5.40 -3.75 -2.60
N ARG A 60 -5.95 -2.58 -2.26
CA ARG A 60 -6.61 -1.69 -3.23
C ARG A 60 -5.68 -0.72 -3.95
N SER A 61 -4.36 -0.80 -3.71
CA SER A 61 -3.38 0.03 -4.43
C SER A 61 -2.85 -0.62 -5.71
N ILE A 62 -3.29 -1.84 -6.01
CA ILE A 62 -2.80 -2.59 -7.15
C ILE A 62 -3.43 -2.08 -8.44
N VAL A 63 -2.58 -1.64 -9.36
CA VAL A 63 -2.97 -1.12 -10.68
C VAL A 63 -2.33 -1.90 -11.84
N VAL A 64 -1.28 -2.69 -11.56
CA VAL A 64 -0.62 -3.51 -12.57
C VAL A 64 -1.31 -4.87 -12.65
N GLN A 65 -1.62 -5.31 -13.86
CA GLN A 65 -2.26 -6.59 -14.12
C GLN A 65 -1.30 -7.77 -13.86
N GLY A 66 -1.86 -8.93 -13.53
CA GLY A 66 -1.09 -10.17 -13.34
C GLY A 66 -0.59 -10.38 -11.91
N ILE A 67 -0.84 -9.44 -11.00
CA ILE A 67 -0.49 -9.60 -9.59
C ILE A 67 -1.55 -10.44 -8.87
N VAL A 68 -1.08 -11.42 -8.11
CA VAL A 68 -1.93 -12.23 -7.22
C VAL A 68 -1.69 -11.80 -5.78
N THR A 69 -2.76 -11.57 -5.04
CA THR A 69 -2.69 -11.15 -3.63
C THR A 69 -3.08 -12.25 -2.66
N ARG A 70 -2.50 -12.18 -1.48
CA ARG A 70 -2.87 -12.99 -0.32
C ARG A 70 -2.80 -12.14 0.95
N PRO A 71 -3.75 -12.28 1.87
CA PRO A 71 -3.65 -11.61 3.16
C PRO A 71 -2.43 -12.13 3.93
N VAL A 72 -1.76 -11.24 4.63
CA VAL A 72 -0.67 -11.60 5.55
C VAL A 72 -1.30 -11.89 6.91
N GLN A 73 -1.11 -13.11 7.39
CA GLN A 73 -1.67 -13.53 8.68
C GLN A 73 -1.08 -12.71 9.83
N GLY A 74 -1.95 -12.22 10.70
CA GLY A 74 -1.57 -11.41 11.86
C GLY A 74 -1.37 -9.92 11.58
N ILE A 75 -1.32 -9.49 10.33
CA ILE A 75 -1.28 -8.08 9.96
C ILE A 75 -2.70 -7.60 9.64
N SER A 76 -3.18 -6.63 10.40
CA SER A 76 -4.47 -5.95 10.17
C SER A 76 -4.23 -4.45 10.17
N LEU A 77 -3.61 -3.95 9.10
CA LEU A 77 -3.33 -2.53 8.89
C LEU A 77 -4.31 -1.98 7.85
N ALA A 78 -4.89 -0.82 8.14
CA ALA A 78 -5.77 -0.11 7.24
C ALA A 78 -5.42 1.37 7.22
N ARG A 79 -5.55 2.00 6.06
CA ARG A 79 -5.42 3.45 5.94
C ARG A 79 -6.77 4.07 5.56
N GLU A 80 -7.01 5.24 6.10
CA GLU A 80 -8.15 6.05 5.72
C GLU A 80 -7.73 7.07 4.66
N LEU A 81 -8.48 7.15 3.57
CA LEU A 81 -8.30 8.19 2.57
C LEU A 81 -9.31 9.31 2.83
N VAL A 82 -8.81 10.53 2.98
CA VAL A 82 -9.62 11.67 3.31
C VAL A 82 -9.44 12.80 2.30
N PHE A 83 -10.52 13.55 2.04
CA PHE A 83 -10.44 14.82 1.38
C PHE A 83 -10.14 15.92 2.39
N VAL A 84 -9.06 16.64 2.16
CA VAL A 84 -8.68 17.78 2.98
C VAL A 84 -8.89 19.06 2.19
N THR A 85 -9.67 19.98 2.73
CA THR A 85 -9.87 21.32 2.17
C THR A 85 -9.51 22.38 3.20
N VAL A 86 -9.05 23.54 2.73
CA VAL A 86 -8.84 24.69 3.61
C VAL A 86 -10.20 25.22 4.04
N SER A 87 -10.43 25.33 5.36
CA SER A 87 -11.66 25.91 5.90
C SER A 87 -11.70 27.43 5.68
N GLY A 88 -12.86 27.96 5.28
CA GLY A 88 -13.08 29.39 5.12
C GLY A 88 -14.03 29.73 3.97
N SER A 89 -14.38 31.01 3.84
CA SER A 89 -15.34 31.52 2.83
C SER A 89 -14.77 31.48 1.39
N GLY A 90 -13.51 31.14 1.20
CA GLY A 90 -12.82 31.18 -0.09
C GLY A 90 -12.74 29.87 -0.85
N THR A 91 -13.34 28.76 -0.37
CA THR A 91 -13.28 27.50 -1.11
C THR A 91 -14.06 27.58 -2.42
N PRO A 92 -13.41 27.40 -3.57
CA PRO A 92 -14.06 27.43 -4.88
C PRO A 92 -15.24 26.43 -4.96
N LEU A 93 -16.26 26.81 -5.73
CA LEU A 93 -17.47 25.98 -5.92
C LEU A 93 -17.13 24.61 -6.48
N GLU A 94 -16.15 24.55 -7.37
CA GLU A 94 -15.67 23.33 -8.03
C GLU A 94 -15.10 22.34 -7.01
N ILE A 95 -14.30 22.81 -6.06
CA ILE A 95 -13.72 21.98 -5.00
C ILE A 95 -14.82 21.43 -4.09
N ARG A 96 -15.82 22.27 -3.73
CA ARG A 96 -16.97 21.80 -2.95
C ARG A 96 -17.78 20.74 -3.68
N LYS A 97 -17.97 20.89 -5.00
CA LYS A 97 -18.66 19.89 -5.83
C LYS A 97 -17.91 18.58 -5.88
N ILE A 98 -16.59 18.61 -6.07
CA ILE A 98 -15.75 17.40 -6.08
C ILE A 98 -15.84 16.67 -4.73
N ALA A 99 -15.71 17.39 -3.62
CA ALA A 99 -15.84 16.79 -2.28
C ALA A 99 -17.22 16.17 -2.06
N GLN A 100 -18.31 16.80 -2.52
CA GLN A 100 -19.65 16.24 -2.44
C GLN A 100 -19.84 15.00 -3.31
N LEU A 101 -19.29 15.00 -4.52
CA LEU A 101 -19.30 13.83 -5.41
C LEU A 101 -18.53 12.66 -4.79
N ALA A 102 -17.34 12.94 -4.27
CA ALA A 102 -16.53 11.92 -3.59
C ALA A 102 -17.23 11.33 -2.36
N ALA A 103 -17.90 12.16 -1.55
CA ALA A 103 -18.66 11.69 -0.38
C ALA A 103 -19.86 10.81 -0.73
N ARG A 104 -20.42 10.97 -1.94
CA ARG A 104 -21.57 10.19 -2.43
C ARG A 104 -21.17 8.99 -3.29
N TYR A 105 -19.93 8.92 -3.70
CA TYR A 105 -19.45 7.82 -4.52
C TYR A 105 -19.36 6.54 -3.69
N GLY A 106 -19.85 5.44 -4.22
CA GLY A 106 -19.77 4.13 -3.58
C GLY A 106 -18.37 3.55 -3.72
N TRP A 107 -17.46 3.97 -2.85
CA TRP A 107 -16.09 3.46 -2.83
C TRP A 107 -16.09 1.95 -2.58
N PRO A 108 -15.33 1.17 -3.35
CA PRO A 108 -15.26 -0.28 -3.19
C PRO A 108 -14.60 -0.71 -1.87
#